data_ca84d40eb80eb4a6c8ad7400559d53fa
#
_entry.id   ca84d40eb80eb4a6c8ad7400559d53fa
#
_cell.length_a   1.000
_cell.length_b   1.000
_cell.length_c   1.000
_cell.angle_alpha   90.00
_cell.angle_beta   90.00
_cell.angle_gamma   90.00
#
_symmetry.space_group_name_H-M   'P 1'
#
loop_
_entity.id
_entity.type
_entity.pdbx_description
1 polymer ?
#
loop_
_entity_poly.entity_id
_entity_poly.type
_entity_poly.pdbx_seq_one_letter_code
_entity_poly.pdbx_strand_id
1 'polypeptide(L)'
;MLLSGIDRAFADRSLARRRPKLLHCDERYDPYMSRAEEAARRAELAAAQARGESREAQKLIDEFVAAAKAKGMAPHPLRARLYGGQSVKTDKVGWYIRKNESIAIGEDGGYYVLTVPGGLRERFTGVKLTPSAPPLVIGRGGKDGESGDLADFLKWRLEAG
;
A
#
# COMPACT_ATOMS: atom_id res chain seq x y z
N MET A 1 -8.91 63.66 -74.38
CA MET A 1 -8.78 62.31 -74.95
C MET A 1 -8.36 61.36 -73.87
N LEU A 2 -9.27 60.57 -73.41
CA LEU A 2 -9.26 59.14 -73.27
C LEU A 2 -8.17 58.56 -72.38
N LEU A 3 -8.53 58.02 -71.43
CA LEU A 3 -9.18 56.83 -70.87
C LEU A 3 -8.27 56.26 -69.84
N SER A 4 -8.85 56.10 -68.70
CA SER A 4 -9.28 54.82 -68.14
C SER A 4 -8.09 53.99 -67.65
N GLY A 5 -8.05 53.59 -66.49
CA GLY A 5 -8.90 52.82 -65.71
C GLY A 5 -8.25 52.13 -64.56
N ILE A 6 -9.11 51.93 -63.70
CA ILE A 6 -9.27 50.70 -62.90
C ILE A 6 -8.20 50.42 -61.88
N ASP A 7 -8.35 50.98 -60.82
CA ASP A 7 -8.72 50.44 -59.54
C ASP A 7 -8.64 48.91 -59.42
N ARG A 8 -7.77 48.46 -58.53
CA ARG A 8 -7.97 47.22 -57.76
C ARG A 8 -7.27 47.31 -56.45
N ALA A 9 -8.02 47.80 -55.50
CA ALA A 9 -7.80 47.49 -54.11
C ALA A 9 -7.80 45.98 -53.93
N PHE A 10 -6.66 45.42 -53.60
CA PHE A 10 -6.58 44.05 -53.13
C PHE A 10 -6.43 44.07 -51.60
N ALA A 11 -7.57 43.80 -50.97
CA ALA A 11 -7.67 43.68 -49.55
C ALA A 11 -6.66 42.70 -48.98
N ASP A 12 -5.84 43.22 -48.14
CA ASP A 12 -5.00 42.47 -47.20
C ASP A 12 -5.87 41.62 -46.28
N ARG A 13 -5.97 40.35 -46.57
CA ARG A 13 -6.50 39.36 -45.67
C ARG A 13 -5.38 38.83 -44.84
N SER A 14 -5.00 39.59 -43.83
CA SER A 14 -4.25 39.07 -42.71
C SER A 14 -5.12 38.05 -41.97
N LEU A 15 -5.14 36.84 -42.46
CA LEU A 15 -5.58 35.69 -41.69
C LEU A 15 -4.61 35.47 -40.53
N ALA A 16 -4.88 36.20 -39.45
CA ALA A 16 -4.36 35.84 -38.15
C ALA A 16 -4.79 34.40 -37.85
N ARG A 17 -3.93 33.46 -38.20
CA ARG A 17 -4.04 32.08 -37.71
C ARG A 17 -3.95 32.14 -36.20
N ARG A 18 -5.11 32.22 -35.56
CA ARG A 18 -5.24 31.87 -34.15
C ARG A 18 -4.75 30.44 -34.01
N ARG A 19 -3.55 30.30 -33.51
CA ARG A 19 -3.06 29.00 -33.02
C ARG A 19 -4.08 28.55 -31.99
N PRO A 20 -4.71 27.38 -32.15
CA PRO A 20 -5.50 26.84 -31.07
C PRO A 20 -4.57 26.75 -29.86
N LYS A 21 -4.97 27.33 -28.73
CA LYS A 21 -4.38 27.00 -27.44
C LYS A 21 -4.38 25.48 -27.37
N LEU A 22 -3.19 24.89 -27.41
CA LEU A 22 -3.00 23.51 -27.03
C LEU A 22 -3.56 23.42 -25.62
N LEU A 23 -4.78 22.92 -25.52
CA LEU A 23 -5.32 22.43 -24.26
C LEU A 23 -4.24 21.52 -23.71
N HIS A 24 -3.78 21.85 -22.54
CA HIS A 24 -2.90 21.01 -21.75
C HIS A 24 -3.65 19.70 -21.56
N CYS A 25 -3.44 18.76 -22.47
CA CYS A 25 -3.95 17.40 -22.31
C CYS A 25 -3.29 16.88 -21.04
N ASP A 26 -4.11 16.67 -20.03
CA ASP A 26 -3.70 15.90 -18.86
C ASP A 26 -3.12 14.60 -19.40
N GLU A 27 -1.80 14.41 -19.27
CA GLU A 27 -1.05 13.26 -19.79
C GLU A 27 -1.59 11.90 -19.30
N ARG A 28 -2.67 11.93 -18.49
CA ARG A 28 -3.31 10.78 -17.88
C ARG A 28 -4.55 10.26 -18.63
N TYR A 29 -5.05 10.97 -19.65
CA TYR A 29 -6.20 10.53 -20.40
C TYR A 29 -5.84 10.27 -21.86
N ASP A 30 -5.74 9.02 -22.24
CA ASP A 30 -5.64 8.58 -23.62
C ASP A 30 -7.02 8.09 -24.10
N PRO A 31 -7.70 8.83 -25.00
CA PRO A 31 -9.03 8.47 -25.49
C PRO A 31 -9.05 7.18 -26.32
N TYR A 32 -7.91 6.64 -26.69
CA TYR A 32 -7.79 5.41 -27.46
C TYR A 32 -7.53 4.17 -26.59
N MET A 33 -7.30 4.33 -25.28
CA MET A 33 -7.14 3.20 -24.39
C MET A 33 -8.44 2.42 -24.21
N SER A 34 -8.36 1.11 -24.36
CA SER A 34 -9.49 0.23 -24.03
C SER A 34 -9.75 0.21 -22.51
N ARG A 35 -10.98 -0.15 -22.12
CA ARG A 35 -11.35 -0.31 -20.70
C ARG A 35 -10.43 -1.31 -19.97
N ALA A 36 -9.94 -2.32 -20.69
CA ALA A 36 -9.02 -3.30 -20.15
C ALA A 36 -7.63 -2.70 -19.86
N GLU A 37 -7.12 -1.87 -20.76
CA GLU A 37 -5.84 -1.18 -20.58
C GLU A 37 -5.91 -0.15 -19.46
N GLU A 38 -7.02 0.60 -19.35
CA GLU A 38 -7.25 1.50 -18.22
C GLU A 38 -7.32 0.76 -16.88
N ALA A 39 -7.97 -0.40 -16.85
CA ALA A 39 -8.05 -1.23 -15.65
C ALA A 39 -6.68 -1.78 -15.25
N ALA A 40 -5.89 -2.26 -16.24
CA ALA A 40 -4.53 -2.73 -16.02
C ALA A 40 -3.61 -1.62 -15.50
N ARG A 41 -3.66 -0.43 -16.10
CA ARG A 41 -2.89 0.74 -15.64
C ARG A 41 -3.25 1.16 -14.21
N ARG A 42 -4.55 1.18 -13.87
CA ARG A 42 -4.99 1.46 -12.49
C ARG A 42 -4.49 0.41 -11.50
N ALA A 43 -4.56 -0.86 -11.87
CA ALA A 43 -4.05 -1.95 -11.05
C ALA A 43 -2.53 -1.84 -10.83
N GLU A 44 -1.78 -1.47 -11.86
CA GLU A 44 -0.34 -1.29 -11.81
C GLU A 44 0.06 -0.12 -10.90
N LEU A 45 -0.62 1.02 -11.01
CA LEU A 45 -0.42 2.18 -10.14
C LEU A 45 -0.76 1.85 -8.68
N ALA A 46 -1.87 1.15 -8.43
CA ALA A 46 -2.24 0.70 -7.09
C ALA A 46 -1.21 -0.26 -6.50
N ALA A 47 -0.71 -1.21 -7.31
CA ALA A 47 0.35 -2.12 -6.88
C ALA A 47 1.68 -1.40 -6.60
N ALA A 48 2.04 -0.41 -7.39
CA ALA A 48 3.24 0.40 -7.15
C ALA A 48 3.12 1.22 -5.86
N GLN A 49 1.96 1.81 -5.61
CA GLN A 49 1.67 2.54 -4.37
C GLN A 49 1.73 1.61 -3.15
N ALA A 50 1.09 0.44 -3.21
CA ALA A 50 1.14 -0.56 -2.14
C ALA A 50 2.57 -1.03 -1.84
N ARG A 51 3.41 -1.23 -2.87
CA ARG A 51 4.83 -1.55 -2.67
C ARG A 51 5.61 -0.40 -2.02
N GLY A 52 5.29 0.85 -2.34
CA GLY A 52 5.85 2.04 -1.68
C GLY A 52 5.49 2.07 -0.20
N GLU A 53 4.21 1.95 0.11
CA GLU A 53 3.68 1.89 1.47
C GLU A 53 4.33 0.78 2.30
N SER A 54 4.43 -0.44 1.74
CA SER A 54 5.05 -1.56 2.44
C SER A 54 6.55 -1.36 2.72
N ARG A 55 7.27 -0.66 1.85
CA ARG A 55 8.68 -0.32 2.09
C ARG A 55 8.86 0.67 3.24
N GLU A 56 7.98 1.64 3.35
CA GLU A 56 7.98 2.59 4.48
C GLU A 56 7.60 1.89 5.78
N ALA A 57 6.56 1.06 5.75
CA ALA A 57 6.15 0.26 6.88
C ALA A 57 7.27 -0.70 7.35
N GLN A 58 8.01 -1.30 6.40
CA GLN A 58 9.15 -2.16 6.75
C GLN A 58 10.26 -1.42 7.50
N LYS A 59 10.56 -0.17 7.15
CA LYS A 59 11.54 0.63 7.89
C LYS A 59 11.12 0.83 9.35
N LEU A 60 9.84 1.13 9.59
CA LEU A 60 9.31 1.25 10.95
C LEU A 60 9.43 -0.06 11.74
N ILE A 61 9.22 -1.19 11.09
CA ILE A 61 9.39 -2.51 11.70
C ILE A 61 10.86 -2.78 12.03
N ASP A 62 11.78 -2.47 11.13
CA ASP A 62 13.22 -2.68 11.35
C ASP A 62 13.71 -1.81 12.52
N GLU A 63 13.27 -0.56 12.62
CA GLU A 63 13.55 0.32 13.76
C GLU A 63 12.97 -0.24 15.06
N PHE A 64 11.73 -0.74 15.02
CA PHE A 64 11.11 -1.39 16.17
C PHE A 64 11.90 -2.59 16.65
N VAL A 65 12.31 -3.50 15.76
CA VAL A 65 13.08 -4.70 16.11
C VAL A 65 14.42 -4.32 16.75
N ALA A 66 15.10 -3.33 16.19
CA ALA A 66 16.33 -2.81 16.74
C ALA A 66 16.13 -2.22 18.15
N ALA A 67 15.08 -1.41 18.33
CA ALA A 67 14.74 -0.80 19.62
C ALA A 67 14.31 -1.85 20.66
N ALA A 68 13.52 -2.85 20.27
CA ALA A 68 13.09 -3.94 21.15
C ALA A 68 14.29 -4.75 21.65
N LYS A 69 15.22 -5.10 20.76
CA LYS A 69 16.48 -5.79 21.12
C LYS A 69 17.34 -4.94 22.03
N ALA A 70 17.49 -3.64 21.75
CA ALA A 70 18.25 -2.71 22.59
C ALA A 70 17.67 -2.55 23.99
N LYS A 71 16.34 -2.61 24.12
CA LYS A 71 15.64 -2.60 25.43
C LYS A 71 15.65 -3.96 26.14
N GLY A 72 16.18 -5.01 25.53
CA GLY A 72 16.17 -6.36 26.10
C GLY A 72 14.78 -7.00 26.14
N MET A 73 13.85 -6.55 25.29
CA MET A 73 12.51 -7.16 25.17
C MET A 73 12.63 -8.56 24.58
N ALA A 74 12.36 -9.59 25.39
CA ALA A 74 12.43 -10.97 24.93
C ALA A 74 11.31 -11.27 23.90
N PRO A 75 11.65 -11.83 22.73
CA PRO A 75 10.62 -12.30 21.81
C PRO A 75 9.95 -13.57 22.34
N HIS A 76 8.65 -13.72 22.10
CA HIS A 76 7.87 -14.87 22.55
C HIS A 76 7.56 -15.81 21.38
N PRO A 77 7.41 -17.12 21.61
CA PRO A 77 6.89 -18.04 20.60
C PRO A 77 5.48 -17.60 20.17
N LEU A 78 5.32 -17.31 18.89
CA LEU A 78 4.06 -16.82 18.36
C LEU A 78 3.05 -17.97 18.22
N ARG A 79 1.79 -17.66 18.43
CA ARG A 79 0.67 -18.58 18.23
C ARG A 79 -0.28 -17.99 17.20
N ALA A 80 -0.74 -18.80 16.27
CA ALA A 80 -1.75 -18.41 15.30
C ALA A 80 -3.12 -18.90 15.74
N ARG A 81 -4.15 -18.16 15.38
CA ARG A 81 -5.55 -18.56 15.57
C ARG A 81 -6.10 -19.07 14.24
N LEU A 82 -6.58 -20.31 14.25
CA LEU A 82 -7.28 -20.88 13.11
C LEU A 82 -8.67 -20.24 12.97
N TYR A 83 -9.21 -20.21 11.76
CA TYR A 83 -10.57 -19.71 11.52
C TYR A 83 -11.65 -20.42 12.38
N GLY A 84 -11.42 -21.66 12.79
CA GLY A 84 -12.23 -22.37 13.76
C GLY A 84 -12.03 -21.95 15.23
N GLY A 85 -11.24 -20.90 15.51
CA GLY A 85 -11.03 -20.34 16.84
C GLY A 85 -9.92 -20.98 17.67
N GLN A 86 -9.33 -22.11 17.22
CA GLN A 86 -8.26 -22.78 17.97
C GLN A 86 -6.93 -22.04 17.84
N SER A 87 -6.20 -21.99 18.93
CA SER A 87 -4.82 -21.45 18.96
C SER A 87 -3.82 -22.58 18.73
N VAL A 88 -2.92 -22.39 17.76
CA VAL A 88 -1.89 -23.37 17.38
C VAL A 88 -0.50 -22.76 17.44
N LYS A 89 0.49 -23.62 17.63
CA LYS A 89 1.91 -23.19 17.62
C LYS A 89 2.33 -22.78 16.20
N THR A 90 3.28 -21.86 16.12
CA THR A 90 3.92 -21.48 14.87
C THR A 90 5.41 -21.73 14.91
N ASP A 91 6.08 -21.60 13.77
CA ASP A 91 7.53 -21.69 13.63
C ASP A 91 8.25 -20.37 13.90
N LYS A 92 7.55 -19.36 14.41
CA LYS A 92 8.07 -17.99 14.59
C LYS A 92 8.09 -17.55 16.04
N VAL A 93 9.07 -16.69 16.34
CA VAL A 93 9.18 -15.96 17.61
C VAL A 93 9.15 -14.46 17.31
N GLY A 94 8.60 -13.67 18.22
CA GLY A 94 8.46 -12.23 18.02
C GLY A 94 7.59 -11.55 19.07
N TRP A 95 7.05 -10.40 18.71
CA TRP A 95 6.27 -9.55 19.62
C TRP A 95 4.89 -9.30 19.02
N TYR A 96 3.84 -9.54 19.82
CA TYR A 96 2.47 -9.16 19.45
C TYR A 96 2.34 -7.65 19.50
N ILE A 97 1.81 -7.02 18.45
CA ILE A 97 1.62 -5.57 18.39
C ILE A 97 0.16 -5.14 18.55
N ARG A 98 -0.78 -6.08 18.50
CA ARG A 98 -2.19 -5.85 18.84
C ARG A 98 -2.59 -6.59 20.10
N LYS A 99 -3.52 -6.01 20.88
CA LYS A 99 -4.06 -6.62 22.11
C LYS A 99 -4.76 -7.95 21.87
N ASN A 100 -5.42 -8.09 20.72
CA ASN A 100 -6.10 -9.32 20.32
C ASN A 100 -5.18 -10.40 19.74
N GLU A 101 -3.86 -10.17 19.77
CA GLU A 101 -2.83 -11.10 19.28
C GLU A 101 -3.00 -11.52 17.81
N SER A 102 -3.70 -10.72 17.01
CA SER A 102 -3.96 -11.04 15.60
C SER A 102 -2.79 -10.70 14.67
N ILE A 103 -1.85 -9.86 15.12
CA ILE A 103 -0.71 -9.39 14.37
C ILE A 103 0.53 -9.38 15.27
N ALA A 104 1.64 -9.84 14.72
CA ALA A 104 2.94 -9.80 15.39
C ALA A 104 4.06 -9.39 14.42
N ILE A 105 5.14 -8.86 15.01
CA ILE A 105 6.41 -8.67 14.33
C ILE A 105 7.35 -9.77 14.79
N GLY A 106 7.92 -10.50 13.84
CA GLY A 106 8.91 -11.52 14.12
C GLY A 106 10.27 -10.92 14.49
N GLU A 107 11.07 -11.67 15.20
CA GLU A 107 12.45 -11.32 15.46
C GLU A 107 13.28 -11.17 14.17
N ASP A 108 12.83 -11.82 13.10
CA ASP A 108 13.36 -11.73 11.73
C ASP A 108 12.93 -10.45 10.96
N GLY A 109 12.16 -9.55 11.59
CA GLY A 109 11.63 -8.34 10.96
C GLY A 109 10.40 -8.59 10.08
N GLY A 110 9.86 -9.80 10.08
CA GLY A 110 8.66 -10.13 9.31
C GLY A 110 7.39 -9.61 9.97
N TYR A 111 6.45 -9.14 9.14
CA TYR A 111 5.09 -8.81 9.57
C TYR A 111 4.19 -10.03 9.41
N TYR A 112 3.62 -10.52 10.50
CA TYR A 112 2.84 -11.75 10.54
C TYR A 112 1.38 -11.52 10.93
N VAL A 113 0.47 -11.97 10.06
CA VAL A 113 -0.95 -12.07 10.38
C VAL A 113 -1.18 -13.45 11.00
N LEU A 114 -1.67 -13.46 12.24
CA LEU A 114 -1.78 -14.66 13.07
C LEU A 114 -3.18 -15.30 13.00
N THR A 115 -4.07 -14.80 12.18
CA THR A 115 -5.35 -15.45 11.87
C THR A 115 -5.22 -16.14 10.52
N VAL A 116 -5.23 -17.47 10.55
CA VAL A 116 -4.87 -18.29 9.38
C VAL A 116 -5.93 -19.39 9.13
N PRO A 117 -6.11 -19.80 7.87
CA PRO A 117 -6.89 -20.99 7.58
C PRO A 117 -6.16 -22.24 8.12
N GLY A 118 -6.91 -23.23 8.56
CA GLY A 118 -6.34 -24.48 9.01
C GLY A 118 -7.40 -25.42 9.56
N GLY A 119 -7.05 -26.68 9.69
CA GLY A 119 -7.91 -27.76 10.13
C GLY A 119 -7.29 -28.60 11.24
N LEU A 120 -7.71 -29.87 11.29
CA LEU A 120 -7.25 -30.82 12.31
C LEU A 120 -5.74 -31.10 12.24
N ARG A 121 -5.17 -31.10 11.04
CA ARG A 121 -3.73 -31.34 10.85
C ARG A 121 -2.89 -30.25 11.52
N GLU A 122 -3.23 -28.99 11.28
CA GLU A 122 -2.50 -27.81 11.80
C GLU A 122 -2.60 -27.71 13.33
N ARG A 123 -3.62 -28.31 13.94
CA ARG A 123 -3.75 -28.42 15.40
C ARG A 123 -2.64 -29.25 16.02
N PHE A 124 -2.17 -30.28 15.33
CA PHE A 124 -1.15 -31.20 15.83
C PHE A 124 0.26 -30.83 15.36
N THR A 125 0.40 -30.40 14.12
CA THR A 125 1.72 -30.09 13.52
C THR A 125 2.13 -28.64 13.72
N GLY A 126 1.19 -27.74 14.08
CA GLY A 126 1.41 -26.30 14.08
C GLY A 126 1.31 -25.70 12.67
N VAL A 127 1.52 -24.40 12.55
CA VAL A 127 1.48 -23.64 11.30
C VAL A 127 2.81 -22.98 11.02
N LYS A 128 3.26 -23.12 9.77
CA LYS A 128 4.39 -22.36 9.25
C LYS A 128 3.91 -21.03 8.72
N LEU A 129 4.42 -19.93 9.29
CA LEU A 129 4.01 -18.58 8.90
C LEU A 129 4.89 -18.04 7.78
N THR A 130 4.25 -17.40 6.82
CA THR A 130 4.92 -16.60 5.78
C THR A 130 4.71 -15.11 6.08
N PRO A 131 5.76 -14.28 5.99
CA PRO A 131 5.62 -12.85 6.21
C PRO A 131 4.71 -12.23 5.14
N SER A 132 3.87 -11.31 5.55
CA SER A 132 3.00 -10.52 4.69
C SER A 132 3.59 -9.13 4.47
N ALA A 133 3.21 -8.48 3.37
CA ALA A 133 3.56 -7.09 3.14
C ALA A 133 2.93 -6.20 4.24
N PRO A 134 3.75 -5.45 5.00
CA PRO A 134 3.21 -4.62 6.08
C PRO A 134 2.48 -3.39 5.52
N PRO A 135 1.30 -3.05 6.06
CA PRO A 135 0.61 -1.81 5.76
C PRO A 135 1.06 -0.70 6.71
N LEU A 136 0.96 0.57 6.32
CA LEU A 136 1.15 1.70 7.23
C LEU A 136 -0.01 1.86 8.21
N VAL A 137 -1.23 1.45 7.81
CA VAL A 137 -2.44 1.51 8.65
C VAL A 137 -2.97 0.11 8.87
N ILE A 138 -3.00 -0.32 10.12
CA ILE A 138 -3.52 -1.63 10.54
C ILE A 138 -5.02 -1.53 10.77
N GLY A 139 -5.76 -2.58 10.37
CA GLY A 139 -7.20 -2.70 10.67
C GLY A 139 -8.10 -1.79 9.85
N ARG A 140 -7.62 -1.23 8.73
CA ARG A 140 -8.44 -0.40 7.83
C ARG A 140 -9.70 -1.18 7.39
N GLY A 141 -10.87 -0.72 7.85
CA GLY A 141 -12.16 -1.36 7.55
C GLY A 141 -12.53 -2.56 8.44
N GLY A 142 -11.73 -2.89 9.45
CA GLY A 142 -12.05 -3.92 10.45
C GLY A 142 -13.13 -3.44 11.43
N LYS A 143 -14.04 -4.35 11.79
CA LYS A 143 -15.11 -4.07 12.80
C LYS A 143 -14.61 -4.20 14.24
N ASP A 144 -13.36 -4.57 14.43
CA ASP A 144 -12.77 -4.94 15.73
C ASP A 144 -12.30 -3.74 16.57
N GLY A 145 -12.57 -2.50 16.14
CA GLY A 145 -12.30 -1.28 16.89
C GLY A 145 -10.82 -0.89 17.06
N GLU A 146 -9.88 -1.76 16.70
CA GLU A 146 -8.43 -1.50 16.78
C GLU A 146 -7.86 -1.19 15.40
N SER A 147 -8.19 -0.04 14.85
CA SER A 147 -7.54 0.50 13.65
C SER A 147 -6.66 1.69 14.02
N GLY A 148 -5.49 1.80 13.42
CA GLY A 148 -4.56 2.90 13.68
C GLY A 148 -3.28 2.76 12.85
N ASP A 149 -2.41 3.74 12.96
CA ASP A 149 -1.14 3.73 12.29
C ASP A 149 -0.21 2.65 12.86
N LEU A 150 0.53 1.98 11.99
CA LEU A 150 1.51 0.98 12.40
C LEU A 150 2.52 1.57 13.40
N ALA A 151 2.97 2.81 13.18
CA ALA A 151 3.91 3.49 14.05
C ALA A 151 3.39 3.60 15.51
N ASP A 152 2.11 3.90 15.69
CA ASP A 152 1.50 4.00 17.03
C ASP A 152 1.46 2.65 17.75
N PHE A 153 1.12 1.58 17.04
CA PHE A 153 1.15 0.23 17.61
C PHE A 153 2.55 -0.20 18.01
N LEU A 154 3.56 0.09 17.18
CA LEU A 154 4.95 -0.23 17.48
C LEU A 154 5.47 0.57 18.68
N LYS A 155 5.17 1.88 18.73
CA LYS A 155 5.51 2.75 19.85
C LYS A 155 4.87 2.27 21.14
N TRP A 156 3.56 2.02 21.11
CA TRP A 156 2.84 1.51 22.27
C TRP A 156 3.45 0.19 22.78
N ARG A 157 3.84 -0.71 21.88
CA ARG A 157 4.47 -1.97 22.26
C ARG A 157 5.83 -1.77 22.91
N LEU A 158 6.64 -0.83 22.41
CA LEU A 158 7.93 -0.46 23.02
C LEU A 158 7.79 0.19 24.41
N GLU A 159 6.69 0.89 24.66
CA GLU A 159 6.40 1.53 25.95
C GLU A 159 5.89 0.51 26.98
N ALA A 160 5.15 -0.50 26.53
CA ALA A 160 4.60 -1.54 27.40
C ALA A 160 5.64 -2.58 27.87
N GLY A 161 6.81 -2.69 27.21
CA GLY A 161 7.89 -3.61 27.56
C GLY A 161 7.70 -4.98 26.97
#